data_9381bc63e9b116388ee10525a258eb6d
#
_entry.id   9381bc63e9b116388ee10525a258eb6d
#
_cell.length_a   1.000
_cell.length_b   1.000
_cell.length_c   1.000
_cell.angle_alpha   90.00
_cell.angle_beta   90.00
_cell.angle_gamma   90.00
#
_symmetry.space_group_name_H-M   'P 1'
#
loop_
_entity.id
_entity.type
_entity.pdbx_description
1 polymer ?
#
loop_
_entity_poly.entity_id
_entity_poly.type
_entity_poly.pdbx_seq_one_letter_code
_entity_poly.pdbx_strand_id
1 'polypeptide(L)'
;MQYNAANPLIVQGDRTVLLEVDNPLYAEARDALAPFAELEKSPEHIHTYRLSALSLWNAAAAGMTAEAMIGALARFSKFPLPPNLPVDLRELVGRYGRVRLERRGTDLVLVTADRALLEELSRQKTLKEYLYDRIEDNAFRIDDNDRGVVKQALITVGYPAEDLAGYTEGADLPLQLRDVTRSGTRFVVRDYQKMSVDAFHAGGDVRGGSGVIVLPCGAGKTIVGRSEERRVGKECAVRCRSRWSPYH
;
A
#
# COMPACT_ATOMS: atom_id res chain seq x y z
N MET A 1 32.78 -0.11 -2.03
CA MET A 1 31.91 -0.38 -3.19
C MET A 1 32.35 0.49 -4.34
N GLN A 2 32.43 -0.07 -5.53
CA GLN A 2 33.03 0.57 -6.69
C GLN A 2 31.92 1.18 -7.57
N TYR A 3 32.22 2.29 -8.25
CA TYR A 3 31.36 2.87 -9.27
C TYR A 3 31.08 1.87 -10.40
N ASN A 4 29.82 1.71 -10.77
CA ASN A 4 29.40 0.85 -11.87
C ASN A 4 28.62 1.67 -12.93
N ALA A 5 29.31 2.07 -13.99
CA ALA A 5 28.73 2.86 -15.07
C ALA A 5 27.55 2.18 -15.80
N ALA A 6 27.52 0.83 -15.81
CA ALA A 6 26.48 0.07 -16.48
C ALA A 6 25.12 0.11 -15.77
N ASN A 7 25.10 0.43 -14.48
CA ASN A 7 23.87 0.46 -13.70
C ASN A 7 23.02 1.72 -13.96
N PRO A 8 21.68 1.62 -13.96
CA PRO A 8 20.79 2.72 -14.32
C PRO A 8 20.39 3.66 -13.18
N LEU A 9 20.62 3.28 -11.90
CA LEU A 9 20.12 4.06 -10.78
C LEU A 9 21.16 5.01 -10.19
N ILE A 10 20.71 6.20 -9.82
CA ILE A 10 21.42 7.14 -8.96
C ILE A 10 20.57 7.36 -7.71
N VAL A 11 21.03 6.85 -6.58
CA VAL A 11 20.31 6.89 -5.31
C VAL A 11 20.85 8.03 -4.47
N GLN A 12 19.96 8.92 -4.00
CA GLN A 12 20.31 10.11 -3.21
C GLN A 12 19.97 9.92 -1.73
N GLY A 13 20.67 10.64 -0.86
CA GLY A 13 20.51 10.54 0.59
C GLY A 13 19.16 11.07 1.12
N ASP A 14 18.44 11.85 0.33
CA ASP A 14 17.09 12.35 0.62
C ASP A 14 15.97 11.36 0.22
N ARG A 15 16.32 10.14 -0.15
CA ARG A 15 15.40 9.08 -0.60
C ARG A 15 14.81 9.33 -2.00
N THR A 16 15.45 10.17 -2.79
CA THR A 16 15.16 10.30 -4.22
C THR A 16 15.99 9.28 -5.01
N VAL A 17 15.38 8.65 -6.00
CA VAL A 17 16.04 7.71 -6.90
C VAL A 17 15.82 8.16 -8.33
N LEU A 18 16.91 8.39 -9.05
CA LEU A 18 16.87 8.70 -10.48
C LEU A 18 17.14 7.43 -11.27
N LEU A 19 16.34 7.16 -12.29
CA LEU A 19 16.43 6.00 -13.16
C LEU A 19 16.63 6.47 -14.61
N GLU A 20 17.74 6.08 -15.23
CA GLU A 20 18.04 6.38 -16.64
C GLU A 20 17.19 5.52 -17.57
N VAL A 21 16.40 6.18 -18.44
CA VAL A 21 15.45 5.50 -19.35
C VAL A 21 16.18 4.79 -20.50
N ASP A 22 17.24 5.40 -21.03
CA ASP A 22 18.01 4.87 -22.17
C ASP A 22 18.98 3.72 -21.77
N ASN A 23 19.01 3.35 -20.51
CA ASN A 23 19.90 2.29 -20.02
C ASN A 23 19.32 0.90 -20.35
N PRO A 24 20.15 -0.06 -20.81
CA PRO A 24 19.70 -1.42 -21.13
C PRO A 24 19.01 -2.15 -19.95
N LEU A 25 19.37 -1.82 -18.70
CA LEU A 25 18.78 -2.40 -17.49
C LEU A 25 17.57 -1.61 -16.97
N TYR A 26 17.07 -0.62 -17.73
CA TYR A 26 15.93 0.22 -17.32
C TYR A 26 14.71 -0.59 -16.87
N ALA A 27 14.27 -1.55 -17.69
CA ALA A 27 13.06 -2.33 -17.42
C ALA A 27 13.20 -3.15 -16.12
N GLU A 28 14.34 -3.82 -15.93
CA GLU A 28 14.60 -4.61 -14.72
C GLU A 28 14.66 -3.73 -13.46
N ALA A 29 15.35 -2.59 -13.55
CA ALA A 29 15.47 -1.66 -12.43
C ALA A 29 14.13 -1.01 -12.08
N ARG A 30 13.34 -0.62 -13.08
CA ARG A 30 11.97 -0.10 -12.91
C ARG A 30 11.08 -1.12 -12.18
N ASP A 31 11.10 -2.36 -12.64
CA ASP A 31 10.26 -3.41 -12.07
C ASP A 31 10.71 -3.77 -10.64
N ALA A 32 12.01 -3.69 -10.35
CA ALA A 32 12.54 -3.85 -9.01
C ALA A 32 12.17 -2.70 -8.05
N LEU A 33 12.04 -1.46 -8.55
CA LEU A 33 11.64 -0.29 -7.76
C LEU A 33 10.12 -0.22 -7.52
N ALA A 34 9.32 -0.65 -8.49
CA ALA A 34 7.87 -0.48 -8.50
C ALA A 34 7.16 -0.92 -7.19
N PRO A 35 7.58 -1.97 -6.48
CA PRO A 35 6.92 -2.38 -5.24
C PRO A 35 7.07 -1.39 -4.08
N PHE A 36 8.14 -0.59 -4.02
CA PHE A 36 8.48 0.23 -2.84
C PHE A 36 8.87 1.68 -3.14
N ALA A 37 8.75 2.12 -4.41
CA ALA A 37 9.07 3.48 -4.82
C ALA A 37 7.92 4.10 -5.62
N GLU A 38 7.63 5.38 -5.37
CA GLU A 38 6.62 6.16 -6.08
C GLU A 38 7.23 6.91 -7.24
N LEU A 39 6.68 6.77 -8.44
CA LEU A 39 7.09 7.56 -9.60
C LEU A 39 6.56 8.99 -9.45
N GLU A 40 7.46 9.96 -9.24
CA GLU A 40 7.11 11.39 -9.13
C GLU A 40 7.13 12.11 -10.48
N LYS A 41 8.15 11.82 -11.29
CA LYS A 41 8.35 12.47 -12.59
C LYS A 41 8.87 11.47 -13.62
N SER A 42 8.39 11.59 -14.86
CA SER A 42 8.76 10.69 -15.97
C SER A 42 9.13 11.44 -17.25
N PRO A 43 10.14 12.34 -17.22
CA PRO A 43 10.65 12.96 -18.45
C PRO A 43 11.36 11.91 -19.32
N GLU A 44 11.63 12.26 -20.59
CA GLU A 44 12.06 11.34 -21.64
C GLU A 44 13.31 10.49 -21.29
N HIS A 45 14.29 11.07 -20.59
CA HIS A 45 15.58 10.41 -20.35
C HIS A 45 15.81 9.95 -18.91
N ILE A 46 15.16 10.56 -17.92
CA ILE A 46 15.39 10.26 -16.50
C ILE A 46 14.06 10.26 -15.75
N HIS A 47 13.68 9.12 -15.21
CA HIS A 47 12.55 9.02 -14.29
C HIS A 47 12.99 9.30 -12.85
N THR A 48 12.16 10.03 -12.12
CA THR A 48 12.39 10.34 -10.70
C THR A 48 11.42 9.54 -9.84
N TYR A 49 11.96 8.76 -8.92
CA TYR A 49 11.20 8.02 -7.92
C TYR A 49 11.47 8.56 -6.52
N ARG A 50 10.50 8.41 -5.64
CA ARG A 50 10.58 8.74 -4.22
C ARG A 50 10.37 7.49 -3.37
N LEU A 51 11.26 7.26 -2.42
CA LEU A 51 11.06 6.27 -1.35
C LEU A 51 10.31 6.95 -0.20
N SER A 52 8.99 7.06 -0.33
CA SER A 52 8.15 7.65 0.71
C SER A 52 7.94 6.67 1.86
N ALA A 53 7.62 7.17 3.05
CA ALA A 53 7.25 6.30 4.16
C ALA A 53 6.09 5.38 3.79
N LEU A 54 5.09 5.92 3.09
CA LEU A 54 3.90 5.17 2.66
C LEU A 54 4.24 4.06 1.68
N SER A 55 5.09 4.32 0.66
CA SER A 55 5.49 3.30 -0.31
C SER A 55 6.27 2.16 0.35
N LEU A 56 7.15 2.49 1.31
CA LEU A 56 7.91 1.50 2.07
C LEU A 56 7.01 0.66 2.97
N TRP A 57 6.02 1.27 3.63
CA TRP A 57 5.04 0.54 4.46
C TRP A 57 4.12 -0.35 3.63
N ASN A 58 3.70 0.09 2.46
CA ASN A 58 2.91 -0.73 1.53
C ASN A 58 3.71 -1.96 1.07
N ALA A 59 4.99 -1.78 0.78
CA ALA A 59 5.87 -2.89 0.43
C ALA A 59 6.08 -3.85 1.61
N ALA A 60 6.23 -3.31 2.84
CA ALA A 60 6.31 -4.12 4.05
C ALA A 60 5.02 -4.92 4.31
N ALA A 61 3.86 -4.30 4.09
CA ALA A 61 2.56 -4.97 4.17
C ALA A 61 2.42 -6.12 3.15
N ALA A 62 3.07 -5.99 1.99
CA ALA A 62 3.16 -7.05 0.98
C ALA A 62 4.26 -8.10 1.29
N GLY A 63 4.93 -8.00 2.44
CA GLY A 63 5.95 -8.96 2.90
C GLY A 63 7.37 -8.65 2.45
N MET A 64 7.63 -7.48 1.82
CA MET A 64 8.98 -7.11 1.40
C MET A 64 9.78 -6.58 2.59
N THR A 65 10.98 -7.12 2.79
CA THR A 65 11.87 -6.70 3.89
C THR A 65 12.72 -5.49 3.52
N ALA A 66 13.18 -4.73 4.51
CA ALA A 66 14.12 -3.63 4.29
C ALA A 66 15.40 -4.08 3.57
N GLU A 67 15.89 -5.27 3.90
CA GLU A 67 17.10 -5.83 3.26
C GLU A 67 16.88 -6.14 1.77
N ALA A 68 15.69 -6.61 1.39
CA ALA A 68 15.34 -6.84 -0.01
C ALA A 68 15.28 -5.51 -0.80
N MET A 69 14.73 -4.45 -0.20
CA MET A 69 14.69 -3.11 -0.79
C MET A 69 16.10 -2.53 -0.96
N ILE A 70 16.93 -2.61 0.09
CA ILE A 70 18.32 -2.16 0.07
C ILE A 70 19.13 -2.95 -0.98
N GLY A 71 18.92 -4.26 -1.04
CA GLY A 71 19.57 -5.14 -2.03
C GLY A 71 19.19 -4.77 -3.47
N ALA A 72 17.92 -4.46 -3.73
CA ALA A 72 17.45 -4.01 -5.04
C ALA A 72 18.10 -2.67 -5.45
N LEU A 73 18.14 -1.69 -4.53
CA LEU A 73 18.80 -0.41 -4.77
C LEU A 73 20.31 -0.60 -5.02
N ALA A 74 20.99 -1.41 -4.21
CA ALA A 74 22.42 -1.64 -4.35
C ALA A 74 22.78 -2.37 -5.65
N ARG A 75 21.94 -3.31 -6.10
CA ARG A 75 22.12 -4.07 -7.34
C ARG A 75 22.18 -3.17 -8.56
N PHE A 76 21.29 -2.17 -8.63
CA PHE A 76 21.11 -1.32 -9.80
C PHE A 76 21.73 0.07 -9.67
N SER A 77 22.31 0.42 -8.51
CA SER A 77 22.90 1.74 -8.29
C SER A 77 24.25 1.89 -8.98
N LYS A 78 24.50 3.04 -9.64
CA LYS A 78 25.81 3.42 -10.19
C LYS A 78 26.86 3.69 -9.11
N PHE A 79 26.43 4.23 -7.99
CA PHE A 79 27.27 4.65 -6.89
C PHE A 79 26.97 3.83 -5.63
N PRO A 80 27.87 3.80 -4.66
CA PRO A 80 27.57 3.28 -3.34
C PRO A 80 26.32 3.97 -2.78
N LEU A 81 25.44 3.23 -2.10
CA LEU A 81 24.28 3.83 -1.45
C LEU A 81 24.75 4.82 -0.38
N PRO A 82 24.05 5.97 -0.24
CA PRO A 82 24.30 6.92 0.85
C PRO A 82 24.25 6.20 2.21
N PRO A 83 25.21 6.44 3.13
CA PRO A 83 25.30 5.69 4.40
C PRO A 83 24.07 5.77 5.28
N ASN A 84 23.34 6.89 5.24
CA ASN A 84 22.11 7.08 6.01
C ASN A 84 20.94 6.27 5.46
N LEU A 85 20.89 6.02 4.15
CA LEU A 85 19.71 5.43 3.50
C LEU A 85 19.36 4.03 4.01
N PRO A 86 20.30 3.06 4.15
CA PRO A 86 19.97 1.75 4.72
C PRO A 86 19.43 1.82 6.15
N VAL A 87 19.91 2.79 6.95
CA VAL A 87 19.46 3.00 8.33
C VAL A 87 18.01 3.52 8.30
N ASP A 88 17.77 4.56 7.52
CA ASP A 88 16.43 5.16 7.35
C ASP A 88 15.39 4.15 6.85
N LEU A 89 15.77 3.30 5.88
CA LEU A 89 14.89 2.26 5.35
C LEU A 89 14.53 1.21 6.41
N ARG A 90 15.52 0.73 7.19
CA ARG A 90 15.27 -0.22 8.26
C ARG A 90 14.36 0.36 9.34
N GLU A 91 14.59 1.61 9.70
CA GLU A 91 13.76 2.29 10.70
C GLU A 91 12.33 2.46 10.20
N LEU A 92 12.12 2.99 8.99
CA LEU A 92 10.79 3.19 8.43
C LEU A 92 10.03 1.88 8.23
N VAL A 93 10.66 0.90 7.60
CA VAL A 93 10.04 -0.42 7.38
C VAL A 93 9.72 -1.10 8.71
N GLY A 94 10.62 -0.99 9.71
CA GLY A 94 10.43 -1.56 11.05
C GLY A 94 9.32 -0.92 11.88
N ARG A 95 8.73 0.21 11.44
CA ARG A 95 7.55 0.80 12.10
C ARG A 95 6.25 0.09 11.71
N TYR A 96 6.19 -0.54 10.55
CA TYR A 96 5.04 -1.35 10.14
C TYR A 96 4.89 -2.59 11.04
N GLY A 97 3.67 -2.88 11.47
CA GLY A 97 3.37 -4.02 12.34
C GLY A 97 3.64 -3.82 13.83
N ARG A 98 4.24 -2.66 14.24
CA ARG A 98 4.38 -2.31 15.67
C ARG A 98 3.04 -1.95 16.31
N VAL A 99 2.12 -1.44 15.53
CA VAL A 99 0.72 -1.17 15.90
C VAL A 99 -0.17 -2.06 15.07
N ARG A 100 -1.12 -2.73 15.69
CA ARG A 100 -2.05 -3.64 15.00
C ARG A 100 -3.48 -3.30 15.34
N LEU A 101 -4.37 -3.54 14.40
CA LEU A 101 -5.80 -3.59 14.62
C LEU A 101 -6.24 -5.05 14.64
N GLU A 102 -6.82 -5.48 15.73
CA GLU A 102 -7.24 -6.87 15.95
C GLU A 102 -8.70 -6.90 16.37
N ARG A 103 -9.37 -8.02 16.14
CA ARG A 103 -10.71 -8.27 16.68
C ARG A 103 -10.60 -9.15 17.92
N ARG A 104 -11.16 -8.69 19.04
CA ARG A 104 -11.25 -9.44 20.30
C ARG A 104 -12.72 -9.60 20.69
N GLY A 105 -13.28 -10.77 20.38
CA GLY A 105 -14.73 -10.97 20.45
C GLY A 105 -15.45 -10.05 19.47
N THR A 106 -16.32 -9.18 19.98
CA THR A 106 -17.03 -8.16 19.17
C THR A 106 -16.28 -6.86 19.02
N ASP A 107 -15.25 -6.62 19.84
CA ASP A 107 -14.57 -5.34 19.89
C ASP A 107 -13.42 -5.25 18.87
N LEU A 108 -13.32 -4.12 18.19
CA LEU A 108 -12.15 -3.73 17.42
C LEU A 108 -11.17 -3.05 18.37
N VAL A 109 -9.93 -3.52 18.39
CA VAL A 109 -8.90 -3.02 19.31
C VAL A 109 -7.62 -2.60 18.57
N LEU A 110 -7.04 -1.51 19.05
CA LEU A 110 -5.71 -1.06 18.67
C LEU A 110 -4.72 -1.62 19.70
N VAL A 111 -3.76 -2.40 19.23
CA VAL A 111 -2.81 -3.15 20.06
C VAL A 111 -1.37 -2.81 19.68
N THR A 112 -0.49 -2.73 20.65
CA THR A 112 0.96 -2.72 20.43
C THR A 112 1.67 -3.48 21.58
N ALA A 113 2.78 -4.13 21.25
CA ALA A 113 3.62 -4.76 22.28
C ALA A 113 4.41 -3.73 23.11
N ASP A 114 4.57 -2.51 22.59
CA ASP A 114 5.34 -1.43 23.20
C ASP A 114 4.40 -0.49 23.98
N ARG A 115 4.40 -0.64 25.31
CA ARG A 115 3.58 0.19 26.19
C ARG A 115 3.90 1.69 26.09
N ALA A 116 5.18 2.05 25.91
CA ALA A 116 5.57 3.45 25.79
C ALA A 116 5.03 4.07 24.50
N LEU A 117 5.05 3.31 23.39
CA LEU A 117 4.42 3.71 22.13
C LEU A 117 2.91 3.88 22.30
N LEU A 118 2.23 2.98 23.02
CA LEU A 118 0.79 3.10 23.25
C LEU A 118 0.43 4.39 24.00
N GLU A 119 1.20 4.71 25.05
CA GLU A 119 1.02 5.96 25.82
C GLU A 119 1.30 7.21 24.96
N GLU A 120 2.31 7.15 24.08
CA GLU A 120 2.60 8.22 23.14
C GLU A 120 1.42 8.43 22.18
N LEU A 121 0.93 7.35 21.55
CA LEU A 121 -0.19 7.39 20.63
C LEU A 121 -1.47 7.91 21.27
N SER A 122 -1.75 7.51 22.52
CA SER A 122 -2.95 7.95 23.26
C SER A 122 -2.98 9.46 23.56
N ARG A 123 -1.83 10.11 23.55
CA ARG A 123 -1.68 11.56 23.74
C ARG A 123 -1.77 12.35 22.43
N GLN A 124 -1.71 11.69 21.28
CA GLN A 124 -1.80 12.36 19.99
C GLN A 124 -3.22 12.92 19.78
N LYS A 125 -3.31 14.21 19.47
CA LYS A 125 -4.60 14.89 19.27
C LYS A 125 -5.46 14.25 18.20
N THR A 126 -4.83 13.72 17.16
CA THR A 126 -5.48 13.06 16.01
C THR A 126 -6.02 11.67 16.31
N LEU A 127 -5.59 11.04 17.41
CA LEU A 127 -6.00 9.68 17.80
C LEU A 127 -6.85 9.65 19.05
N LYS A 128 -6.62 10.59 19.98
CA LYS A 128 -7.20 10.57 21.33
C LYS A 128 -8.72 10.45 21.33
N GLU A 129 -9.41 11.08 20.40
CA GLU A 129 -10.89 11.07 20.32
C GLU A 129 -11.47 9.73 19.85
N TYR A 130 -10.64 8.87 19.23
CA TYR A 130 -11.03 7.56 18.71
C TYR A 130 -10.57 6.40 19.58
N LEU A 131 -9.78 6.68 20.63
CA LEU A 131 -9.33 5.70 21.61
C LEU A 131 -10.27 5.75 22.82
N TYR A 132 -11.19 4.80 22.87
CA TYR A 132 -12.20 4.75 23.92
C TYR A 132 -11.64 4.10 25.19
N ASP A 133 -12.18 2.96 25.59
CA ASP A 133 -11.77 2.30 26.82
C ASP A 133 -10.42 1.57 26.66
N ARG A 134 -9.60 1.66 27.66
CA ARG A 134 -8.41 0.83 27.75
C ARG A 134 -8.86 -0.56 28.22
N ILE A 135 -8.76 -1.56 27.36
CA ILE A 135 -9.18 -2.93 27.66
C ILE A 135 -8.10 -3.66 28.43
N GLU A 136 -6.85 -3.46 28.04
CA GLU A 136 -5.66 -4.07 28.63
C GLU A 136 -4.52 -3.05 28.70
N ASP A 137 -3.42 -3.45 29.35
CA ASP A 137 -2.22 -2.57 29.46
C ASP A 137 -1.65 -2.14 28.11
N ASN A 138 -1.93 -2.90 27.04
CA ASN A 138 -1.39 -2.72 25.71
C ASN A 138 -2.45 -2.54 24.62
N ALA A 139 -3.73 -2.29 24.98
CA ALA A 139 -4.82 -2.20 24.01
C ALA A 139 -5.87 -1.15 24.36
N PHE A 140 -6.34 -0.42 23.32
CA PHE A 140 -7.49 0.46 23.37
C PHE A 140 -8.60 -0.06 22.47
N ARG A 141 -9.87 0.05 22.92
CA ARG A 141 -11.03 -0.16 22.07
C ARG A 141 -11.21 1.02 21.13
N ILE A 142 -11.58 0.72 19.88
CA ILE A 142 -11.97 1.70 18.86
C ILE A 142 -13.34 1.31 18.30
N ASP A 143 -14.08 2.27 17.74
CA ASP A 143 -15.33 1.99 17.04
C ASP A 143 -15.03 1.44 15.64
N ASP A 144 -15.83 0.49 15.15
CA ASP A 144 -15.69 -0.08 13.80
C ASP A 144 -15.84 1.01 12.71
N ASN A 145 -16.69 2.02 12.94
CA ASN A 145 -16.87 3.14 12.02
C ASN A 145 -15.64 4.04 11.93
N ASP A 146 -14.82 4.08 12.98
CA ASP A 146 -13.62 4.91 13.06
C ASP A 146 -12.36 4.20 12.53
N ARG A 147 -12.45 2.90 12.18
CA ARG A 147 -11.32 2.09 11.70
C ARG A 147 -10.49 2.79 10.61
N GLY A 148 -11.16 3.37 9.62
CA GLY A 148 -10.48 4.08 8.52
C GLY A 148 -9.79 5.36 8.96
N VAL A 149 -10.43 6.13 9.84
CA VAL A 149 -9.90 7.40 10.36
C VAL A 149 -8.71 7.13 11.27
N VAL A 150 -8.79 6.12 12.14
CA VAL A 150 -7.70 5.69 13.02
C VAL A 150 -6.48 5.24 12.20
N LYS A 151 -6.67 4.44 11.15
CA LYS A 151 -5.58 4.05 10.25
C LYS A 151 -4.90 5.26 9.60
N GLN A 152 -5.69 6.22 9.13
CA GLN A 152 -5.15 7.45 8.53
C GLN A 152 -4.40 8.31 9.55
N ALA A 153 -4.90 8.43 10.76
CA ALA A 153 -4.25 9.16 11.85
C ALA A 153 -2.92 8.49 12.24
N LEU A 154 -2.88 7.16 12.31
CA LEU A 154 -1.66 6.39 12.59
C LEU A 154 -0.60 6.59 11.50
N ILE A 155 -0.98 6.61 10.22
CA ILE A 155 -0.07 6.94 9.11
C ILE A 155 0.51 8.34 9.31
N THR A 156 -0.32 9.32 9.70
CA THR A 156 0.11 10.71 9.90
C THR A 156 1.12 10.85 11.04
N VAL A 157 0.98 10.06 12.11
CA VAL A 157 1.94 10.06 13.23
C VAL A 157 3.14 9.14 12.98
N GLY A 158 3.19 8.45 11.84
CA GLY A 158 4.35 7.66 11.41
C GLY A 158 4.38 6.22 11.91
N TYR A 159 3.26 5.68 12.38
CA TYR A 159 3.11 4.29 12.83
C TYR A 159 1.91 3.63 12.14
N PRO A 160 2.04 3.16 10.88
CA PRO A 160 0.95 2.53 10.18
C PRO A 160 0.51 1.24 10.89
N ALA A 161 -0.79 1.05 11.02
CA ALA A 161 -1.33 -0.16 11.62
C ALA A 161 -1.31 -1.33 10.65
N GLU A 162 -0.84 -2.48 11.11
CA GLU A 162 -1.15 -3.77 10.48
C GLU A 162 -2.58 -4.16 10.84
N ASP A 163 -3.44 -4.27 9.84
CA ASP A 163 -4.86 -4.49 10.04
C ASP A 163 -5.18 -5.99 9.94
N LEU A 164 -5.36 -6.63 11.08
CA LEU A 164 -5.67 -8.05 11.23
C LEU A 164 -7.11 -8.31 11.72
N ALA A 165 -7.93 -7.24 11.81
CA ALA A 165 -9.30 -7.36 12.31
C ALA A 165 -10.25 -8.10 11.35
N GLY A 166 -9.83 -8.31 10.10
CA GLY A 166 -10.68 -8.88 9.06
C GLY A 166 -11.85 -7.95 8.72
N TYR A 167 -12.79 -8.47 7.94
CA TYR A 167 -14.05 -7.83 7.61
C TYR A 167 -15.20 -8.75 7.98
N THR A 168 -16.32 -8.17 8.39
CA THR A 168 -17.56 -8.93 8.58
C THR A 168 -18.11 -9.31 7.22
N GLU A 169 -18.46 -10.57 7.02
CA GLU A 169 -19.08 -11.03 5.78
C GLU A 169 -20.41 -10.28 5.58
N GLY A 170 -20.50 -9.59 4.44
CA GLY A 170 -21.74 -8.93 4.00
C GLY A 170 -22.72 -9.96 3.44
N ALA A 171 -23.97 -9.54 3.20
CA ALA A 171 -24.92 -10.37 2.49
C ALA A 171 -24.50 -10.57 1.03
N ASP A 172 -24.70 -11.77 0.47
CA ASP A 172 -24.35 -12.09 -0.92
C ASP A 172 -25.02 -11.14 -1.93
N LEU A 173 -24.22 -10.57 -2.81
CA LEU A 173 -24.67 -9.80 -3.95
C LEU A 173 -24.32 -10.55 -5.24
N PRO A 174 -25.27 -11.26 -5.88
CA PRO A 174 -25.02 -12.05 -7.07
C PRO A 174 -24.81 -11.13 -8.28
N LEU A 175 -23.65 -10.48 -8.37
CA LEU A 175 -23.25 -9.69 -9.53
C LEU A 175 -22.57 -10.60 -10.55
N GLN A 176 -23.05 -10.53 -11.80
CA GLN A 176 -22.43 -11.19 -12.93
C GLN A 176 -22.04 -10.16 -13.99
N LEU A 177 -20.80 -10.26 -14.47
CA LEU A 177 -20.38 -9.53 -15.66
C LEU A 177 -21.04 -10.20 -16.87
N ARG A 178 -21.53 -9.40 -17.78
CA ARG A 178 -22.11 -9.92 -19.03
C ARG A 178 -20.98 -10.41 -19.95
N ASP A 179 -21.21 -11.52 -20.63
CA ASP A 179 -20.28 -12.06 -21.64
C ASP A 179 -20.30 -11.24 -22.94
N VAL A 180 -21.33 -10.40 -23.12
CA VAL A 180 -21.51 -9.58 -24.30
C VAL A 180 -21.85 -8.14 -23.88
N THR A 181 -21.21 -7.18 -24.54
CA THR A 181 -21.46 -5.73 -24.33
C THR A 181 -22.85 -5.35 -24.89
N ARG A 182 -23.33 -4.14 -24.57
CA ARG A 182 -24.58 -3.63 -25.17
C ARG A 182 -24.50 -3.51 -26.70
N SER A 183 -23.31 -3.36 -27.27
CA SER A 183 -23.06 -3.30 -28.71
C SER A 183 -22.96 -4.68 -29.39
N GLY A 184 -23.17 -5.78 -28.65
CA GLY A 184 -23.08 -7.14 -29.20
C GLY A 184 -21.66 -7.71 -29.26
N THR A 185 -20.65 -6.97 -28.81
CA THR A 185 -19.26 -7.43 -28.82
C THR A 185 -18.98 -8.32 -27.62
N ARG A 186 -18.25 -9.43 -27.83
CA ARG A 186 -17.82 -10.31 -26.73
C ARG A 186 -17.00 -9.53 -25.72
N PHE A 187 -17.37 -9.63 -24.45
CA PHE A 187 -16.65 -9.00 -23.34
C PHE A 187 -15.76 -10.04 -22.66
N VAL A 188 -14.47 -9.70 -22.50
CA VAL A 188 -13.50 -10.54 -21.81
C VAL A 188 -12.75 -9.69 -20.79
N VAL A 189 -12.70 -10.13 -19.55
CA VAL A 189 -11.87 -9.51 -18.51
C VAL A 189 -10.41 -9.76 -18.84
N ARG A 190 -9.60 -8.71 -18.88
CA ARG A 190 -8.17 -8.77 -19.22
C ARG A 190 -7.36 -9.36 -18.07
N ASP A 191 -6.22 -9.98 -18.38
CA ASP A 191 -5.40 -10.67 -17.38
C ASP A 191 -4.92 -9.75 -16.26
N TYR A 192 -4.47 -8.53 -16.56
CA TYR A 192 -4.07 -7.57 -15.52
C TYR A 192 -5.23 -7.15 -14.61
N GLN A 193 -6.47 -7.14 -15.11
CA GLN A 193 -7.67 -6.86 -14.29
C GLN A 193 -7.94 -8.01 -13.33
N LYS A 194 -7.79 -9.25 -13.78
CA LYS A 194 -7.90 -10.45 -12.91
C LYS A 194 -6.80 -10.44 -11.86
N MET A 195 -5.54 -10.22 -12.27
CA MET A 195 -4.41 -10.15 -11.35
C MET A 195 -4.58 -9.06 -10.28
N SER A 196 -5.12 -7.89 -10.66
CA SER A 196 -5.41 -6.82 -9.71
C SER A 196 -6.47 -7.23 -8.68
N VAL A 197 -7.52 -7.93 -9.12
CA VAL A 197 -8.57 -8.45 -8.23
C VAL A 197 -8.01 -9.55 -7.32
N ASP A 198 -7.22 -10.47 -7.86
CA ASP A 198 -6.62 -11.58 -7.11
C ASP A 198 -5.66 -11.06 -6.03
N ALA A 199 -4.83 -10.06 -6.37
CA ALA A 199 -3.93 -9.41 -5.42
C ALA A 199 -4.68 -8.65 -4.31
N PHE A 200 -5.76 -7.94 -4.67
CA PHE A 200 -6.59 -7.22 -3.69
C PHE A 200 -7.33 -8.17 -2.76
N HIS A 201 -7.88 -9.25 -3.28
CA HIS A 201 -8.62 -10.27 -2.52
C HIS A 201 -7.71 -11.14 -1.65
N ALA A 202 -6.44 -11.30 -2.02
CA ALA A 202 -5.43 -12.11 -1.32
C ALA A 202 -5.92 -13.52 -0.93
N GLY A 203 -6.76 -14.14 -1.77
CA GLY A 203 -7.33 -15.46 -1.50
C GLY A 203 -8.35 -15.53 -0.35
N GLY A 204 -8.83 -14.38 0.14
CA GLY A 204 -9.71 -14.29 1.33
C GLY A 204 -8.93 -14.21 2.65
N ASP A 205 -7.62 -13.99 2.61
CA ASP A 205 -6.81 -13.73 3.81
C ASP A 205 -7.28 -12.45 4.52
N VAL A 206 -7.11 -12.38 5.85
CA VAL A 206 -7.48 -11.21 6.68
C VAL A 206 -6.79 -9.92 6.25
N ARG A 207 -5.67 -10.01 5.53
CA ARG A 207 -4.94 -8.88 4.92
C ARG A 207 -5.51 -8.45 3.58
N GLY A 208 -6.38 -9.25 2.97
CA GLY A 208 -7.07 -8.94 1.72
C GLY A 208 -8.22 -7.96 1.91
N GLY A 209 -8.78 -7.47 0.78
CA GLY A 209 -9.94 -6.57 0.76
C GLY A 209 -9.65 -5.12 1.18
N SER A 210 -8.39 -4.77 1.46
CA SER A 210 -7.97 -3.41 1.81
C SER A 210 -6.70 -3.04 1.06
N GLY A 211 -6.73 -1.93 0.31
CA GLY A 211 -5.57 -1.48 -0.45
C GLY A 211 -5.93 -0.43 -1.50
N VAL A 212 -4.95 -0.09 -2.34
CA VAL A 212 -5.11 0.83 -3.46
C VAL A 212 -4.65 0.16 -4.74
N ILE A 213 -5.55 0.07 -5.72
CA ILE A 213 -5.24 -0.42 -7.06
C ILE A 213 -5.01 0.79 -7.97
N VAL A 214 -3.80 0.95 -8.47
CA VAL A 214 -3.44 2.04 -9.39
C VAL A 214 -3.41 1.51 -10.82
N LEU A 215 -4.29 2.03 -11.65
CA LEU A 215 -4.38 1.68 -13.06
C LEU A 215 -4.47 2.96 -13.92
N PRO A 216 -3.91 2.96 -15.14
CA PRO A 216 -3.98 4.11 -16.04
C PRO A 216 -5.42 4.43 -16.45
N CYS A 217 -5.64 5.61 -17.02
CA CYS A 217 -6.94 5.98 -17.58
C CYS A 217 -7.32 5.02 -18.71
N GLY A 218 -8.60 4.65 -18.81
CA GLY A 218 -9.09 3.70 -19.82
C GLY A 218 -8.82 2.22 -19.51
N ALA A 219 -8.06 1.87 -18.48
CA ALA A 219 -7.76 0.48 -18.11
C ALA A 219 -8.96 -0.32 -17.56
N GLY A 220 -10.13 0.30 -17.43
CA GLY A 220 -11.33 -0.38 -16.95
C GLY A 220 -11.38 -0.61 -15.44
N LYS A 221 -11.00 0.39 -14.66
CA LYS A 221 -11.05 0.36 -13.17
C LYS A 221 -12.40 -0.12 -12.64
N THR A 222 -13.50 0.29 -13.30
CA THR A 222 -14.87 -0.13 -12.94
C THR A 222 -15.06 -1.64 -13.06
N ILE A 223 -14.39 -2.28 -14.03
CA ILE A 223 -14.47 -3.74 -14.22
C ILE A 223 -13.72 -4.44 -13.08
N VAL A 224 -12.56 -3.91 -12.68
CA VAL A 224 -11.80 -4.44 -11.54
C VAL A 224 -12.64 -4.36 -10.26
N GLY A 225 -13.22 -3.18 -9.94
CA GLY A 225 -14.08 -3.02 -8.77
C GLY A 225 -15.30 -3.98 -8.77
N ARG A 226 -15.98 -4.13 -9.91
CA ARG A 226 -17.11 -5.06 -10.01
C ARG A 226 -16.71 -6.54 -9.94
N SER A 227 -15.53 -6.88 -10.41
CA SER A 227 -15.02 -8.27 -10.31
C SER A 227 -14.65 -8.62 -8.88
N GLU A 228 -14.22 -7.62 -8.10
CA GLU A 228 -13.92 -7.75 -6.68
C GLU A 228 -15.22 -7.85 -5.86
N GLU A 229 -16.22 -6.99 -6.08
CA GLU A 229 -17.54 -7.05 -5.43
C GLU A 229 -18.18 -8.45 -5.49
N ARG A 230 -17.92 -9.19 -6.58
CA ARG A 230 -18.37 -10.57 -6.75
C ARG A 230 -17.75 -11.55 -5.77
N ARG A 231 -16.50 -11.29 -5.32
CA ARG A 231 -15.73 -12.22 -4.48
C ARG A 231 -15.88 -11.95 -2.99
N VAL A 232 -16.02 -10.70 -2.60
CA VAL A 232 -15.93 -10.27 -1.19
C VAL A 232 -17.30 -10.13 -0.52
N GLY A 233 -18.44 -10.16 -1.29
CA GLY A 233 -19.72 -9.78 -0.66
C GLY A 233 -19.70 -8.32 -0.17
N LYS A 234 -20.74 -7.74 0.00
CA LYS A 234 -21.28 -6.40 -0.07
C LYS A 234 -20.70 -5.21 0.64
N GLU A 235 -19.70 -5.22 1.45
CA GLU A 235 -19.31 -4.01 2.23
C GLU A 235 -18.09 -3.27 1.67
N CYS A 236 -17.71 -3.55 0.44
CA CYS A 236 -16.73 -2.74 -0.24
C CYS A 236 -17.39 -1.45 -0.76
N ALA A 237 -17.48 -0.43 0.08
CA ALA A 237 -17.75 0.92 -0.36
C ALA A 237 -16.55 1.43 -1.16
N VAL A 238 -16.43 1.00 -2.41
CA VAL A 238 -15.47 1.56 -3.37
C VAL A 238 -15.87 3.01 -3.59
N ARG A 239 -15.33 3.90 -2.77
CA ARG A 239 -15.30 5.32 -3.08
C ARG A 239 -14.35 5.52 -4.25
N CYS A 240 -14.85 5.25 -5.45
CA CYS A 240 -14.20 5.66 -6.68
C CYS A 240 -14.17 7.20 -6.68
N ARG A 241 -13.12 7.81 -6.15
CA ARG A 241 -12.83 9.21 -6.44
C ARG A 241 -12.28 9.29 -7.85
N SER A 242 -13.15 9.10 -8.85
CA SER A 242 -12.88 9.61 -10.17
C SER A 242 -12.95 11.13 -10.07
N ARG A 243 -11.83 11.83 -10.17
CA ARG A 243 -11.81 13.23 -10.53
C ARG A 243 -12.31 13.35 -11.97
N TRP A 244 -13.60 13.34 -12.15
CA TRP A 244 -14.21 13.94 -13.31
C TRP A 244 -14.30 15.45 -13.01
N SER A 245 -13.33 16.18 -13.52
CA SER A 245 -13.50 17.62 -13.69
C SER A 245 -14.45 17.79 -14.87
N PRO A 246 -15.59 18.48 -14.72
CA PRO A 246 -16.50 18.73 -15.85
C PRO A 246 -16.06 19.90 -16.74
N TYR A 247 -14.77 20.29 -16.71
CA TYR A 247 -14.23 21.37 -17.52
C TYR A 247 -12.99 20.88 -18.26
N HIS A 248 -13.21 20.34 -19.43
CA HIS A 248 -12.49 20.55 -20.68
C HIS A 248 -13.45 20.30 -21.83
#